data_fae9ec8ce3a0f96382415f133fb45e52
#
_entry.id   fae9ec8ce3a0f96382415f133fb45e52
#
_cell.length_a   1.000
_cell.length_b   1.000
_cell.length_c   1.000
_cell.angle_alpha   90.00
_cell.angle_beta   90.00
_cell.angle_gamma   90.00
#
_symmetry.space_group_name_H-M   'P 1'
#
loop_
_entity.id
_entity.type
_entity.pdbx_description
1 polymer ?
#
loop_
_entity_poly.entity_id
_entity_poly.type
_entity_poly.pdbx_seq_one_letter_code
_entity_poly.pdbx_strand_id
1 'polypeptide(L)'
;TASAGNHGLSLATGAKIFGAKSIVYVSKNVPNKFIAQLKSLGSKVSIVGNTYDESLKAAVDDSKKNNWILISDSTWEYYDTGLDVMEGYLISISQALQKIKKNPTHIFLQAGVGGLAASFAAYCRKKLGYSPIIIIVEPSFAPCLQHSILKGEPTLVQGPASNMGRLDCKYPSRQAFYSLSRTANAFVSITDKESLKGTLFLSKRGINISQSSSAGFVALKKLIKRGDFLLDSETRALCIFSEGDVR
;
A
#
# COMPACT_ATOMS: atom_id res chain seq x y z
N THR A 1 -6.30 11.31 11.11
CA THR A 1 -5.88 10.76 9.82
C THR A 1 -6.98 10.81 8.78
N ALA A 2 -6.62 10.70 7.50
CA ALA A 2 -7.55 10.33 6.43
C ALA A 2 -7.19 8.93 5.92
N SER A 3 -8.15 8.01 5.93
CA SER A 3 -7.92 6.65 5.41
C SER A 3 -9.22 5.88 5.27
N ALA A 4 -9.43 5.29 4.11
CA ALA A 4 -10.50 4.32 3.84
C ALA A 4 -10.01 2.85 3.91
N GLY A 5 -8.86 2.60 4.57
CA GLY A 5 -8.20 1.30 4.55
C GLY A 5 -7.56 0.88 5.88
N ASN A 6 -6.61 -0.02 5.76
CA ASN A 6 -5.93 -0.66 6.89
C ASN A 6 -5.23 0.33 7.82
N HIS A 7 -4.71 1.43 7.30
CA HIS A 7 -4.11 2.49 8.11
C HIS A 7 -5.13 3.11 9.08
N GLY A 8 -6.33 3.46 8.60
CA GLY A 8 -7.40 3.99 9.46
C GLY A 8 -7.84 3.02 10.54
N LEU A 9 -7.97 1.72 10.22
CA LEU A 9 -8.30 0.68 11.18
C LEU A 9 -7.18 0.48 12.22
N SER A 10 -5.93 0.49 11.78
CA SER A 10 -4.76 0.37 12.65
C SER A 10 -4.68 1.54 13.64
N LEU A 11 -4.84 2.78 13.13
CA LEU A 11 -4.89 3.98 13.98
C LEU A 11 -6.02 3.90 15.01
N ALA A 12 -7.24 3.53 14.58
CA ALA A 12 -8.39 3.42 15.46
C ALA A 12 -8.14 2.40 16.57
N THR A 13 -7.56 1.24 16.22
CA THR A 13 -7.22 0.19 17.16
C THR A 13 -6.12 0.63 18.14
N GLY A 14 -5.05 1.22 17.64
CA GLY A 14 -3.96 1.73 18.46
C GLY A 14 -4.43 2.83 19.42
N ALA A 15 -5.21 3.79 18.94
CA ALA A 15 -5.79 4.83 19.79
C ALA A 15 -6.63 4.24 20.93
N LYS A 16 -7.46 3.23 20.64
CA LYS A 16 -8.25 2.53 21.67
C LYS A 16 -7.37 1.84 22.71
N ILE A 17 -6.30 1.16 22.29
CA ILE A 17 -5.37 0.45 23.19
C ILE A 17 -4.64 1.44 24.11
N PHE A 18 -4.20 2.58 23.57
CA PHE A 18 -3.44 3.58 24.31
C PHE A 18 -4.31 4.66 24.98
N GLY A 19 -5.63 4.52 24.97
CA GLY A 19 -6.55 5.46 25.62
C GLY A 19 -6.63 6.83 24.94
N ALA A 20 -6.22 6.93 23.68
CA ALA A 20 -6.28 8.16 22.90
C ALA A 20 -7.59 8.29 22.11
N LYS A 21 -8.02 9.52 21.83
CA LYS A 21 -9.15 9.79 20.95
C LYS A 21 -8.67 9.83 19.51
N SER A 22 -9.37 9.15 18.60
CA SER A 22 -9.05 9.15 17.17
C SER A 22 -10.18 9.72 16.33
N ILE A 23 -9.80 10.43 15.27
CA ILE A 23 -10.70 10.95 14.26
C ILE A 23 -10.19 10.47 12.90
N VAL A 24 -11.05 9.76 12.17
CA VAL A 24 -10.74 9.24 10.83
C VAL A 24 -11.61 9.96 9.81
N TYR A 25 -10.97 10.64 8.87
CA TYR A 25 -11.61 11.32 7.75
C TYR A 25 -11.73 10.34 6.58
N VAL A 26 -12.92 10.31 5.98
CA VAL A 26 -13.23 9.45 4.83
C VAL A 26 -14.04 10.21 3.80
N SER A 27 -13.88 9.88 2.52
CA SER A 27 -14.72 10.44 1.45
C SER A 27 -16.13 9.84 1.48
N LYS A 28 -17.07 10.52 0.83
CA LYS A 28 -18.48 10.09 0.73
C LYS A 28 -18.66 8.73 0.07
N ASN A 29 -17.68 8.29 -0.74
CA ASN A 29 -17.74 7.03 -1.49
C ASN A 29 -17.28 5.82 -0.67
N VAL A 30 -16.85 6.02 0.57
CA VAL A 30 -16.39 4.92 1.44
C VAL A 30 -17.58 4.08 1.92
N PRO A 31 -17.53 2.74 1.80
CA PRO A 31 -18.64 1.87 2.17
C PRO A 31 -19.05 2.03 3.65
N ASN A 32 -20.36 2.03 3.92
CA ASN A 32 -20.91 2.13 5.28
C ASN A 32 -20.39 1.05 6.22
N LYS A 33 -20.12 -0.16 5.72
CA LYS A 33 -19.53 -1.26 6.49
C LYS A 33 -18.18 -0.86 7.10
N PHE A 34 -17.32 -0.18 6.33
CA PHE A 34 -16.03 0.30 6.80
C PHE A 34 -16.18 1.42 7.85
N ILE A 35 -17.12 2.36 7.62
CA ILE A 35 -17.45 3.42 8.58
C ILE A 35 -17.93 2.82 9.90
N ALA A 36 -18.82 1.82 9.85
CA ALA A 36 -19.30 1.12 11.04
C ALA A 36 -18.16 0.43 11.80
N GLN A 37 -17.20 -0.18 11.09
CA GLN A 37 -16.03 -0.81 11.68
C GLN A 37 -15.13 0.20 12.41
N LEU A 38 -14.86 1.35 11.83
CA LEU A 38 -14.11 2.43 12.50
C LEU A 38 -14.83 2.91 13.77
N LYS A 39 -16.15 3.10 13.71
CA LYS A 39 -16.97 3.52 14.87
C LYS A 39 -16.95 2.46 15.98
N SER A 40 -17.02 1.16 15.65
CA SER A 40 -16.95 0.08 16.64
C SER A 40 -15.59 0.00 17.36
N LEU A 41 -14.54 0.50 16.73
CA LEU A 41 -13.21 0.67 17.34
C LEU A 41 -13.11 1.93 18.23
N GLY A 42 -14.19 2.74 18.30
CA GLY A 42 -14.23 3.94 19.14
C GLY A 42 -13.78 5.22 18.44
N SER A 43 -13.50 5.20 17.14
CA SER A 43 -13.11 6.39 16.39
C SER A 43 -14.31 7.27 16.04
N LYS A 44 -14.14 8.58 16.13
CA LYS A 44 -14.99 9.54 15.44
C LYS A 44 -14.71 9.47 13.95
N VAL A 45 -15.74 9.29 13.13
CA VAL A 45 -15.60 9.29 11.67
C VAL A 45 -16.17 10.58 11.11
N SER A 46 -15.35 11.30 10.36
CA SER A 46 -15.71 12.53 9.63
C SER A 46 -15.80 12.24 8.14
N ILE A 47 -16.99 12.36 7.55
CA ILE A 47 -17.22 12.12 6.13
C ILE A 47 -17.09 13.46 5.42
N VAL A 48 -16.00 13.66 4.66
CA VAL A 48 -15.67 14.92 4.00
C VAL A 48 -15.12 14.70 2.61
N GLY A 49 -15.66 15.46 1.65
CA GLY A 49 -15.21 15.42 0.27
C GLY A 49 -15.68 14.19 -0.51
N ASN A 50 -15.31 14.15 -1.79
CA ASN A 50 -15.63 13.07 -2.71
C ASN A 50 -14.40 12.19 -3.01
N THR A 51 -13.20 12.70 -2.68
CA THR A 51 -11.92 12.04 -2.94
C THR A 51 -11.13 11.84 -1.65
N TYR A 52 -10.10 10.99 -1.70
CA TYR A 52 -9.14 10.83 -0.61
C TYR A 52 -8.40 12.15 -0.31
N ASP A 53 -7.98 12.86 -1.35
CA ASP A 53 -7.20 14.10 -1.20
C ASP A 53 -8.00 15.20 -0.49
N GLU A 54 -9.31 15.32 -0.78
CA GLU A 54 -10.20 16.25 -0.08
C GLU A 54 -10.35 15.88 1.42
N SER A 55 -10.47 14.58 1.72
CA SER A 55 -10.53 14.08 3.09
C SER A 55 -9.21 14.30 3.83
N LEU A 56 -8.06 14.09 3.16
CA LEU A 56 -6.74 14.33 3.73
C LEU A 56 -6.53 15.82 4.02
N LYS A 57 -6.90 16.68 3.09
CA LYS A 57 -6.83 18.15 3.30
C LYS A 57 -7.64 18.57 4.53
N ALA A 58 -8.87 18.08 4.67
CA ALA A 58 -9.70 18.37 5.83
C ALA A 58 -9.05 17.87 7.15
N ALA A 59 -8.45 16.67 7.14
CA ALA A 59 -7.73 16.14 8.29
C ALA A 59 -6.52 17.02 8.68
N VAL A 60 -5.76 17.49 7.66
CA VAL A 60 -4.63 18.43 7.87
C VAL A 60 -5.10 19.76 8.45
N ASP A 61 -6.12 20.36 7.87
CA ASP A 61 -6.63 21.66 8.29
C ASP A 61 -7.19 21.60 9.73
N ASP A 62 -7.99 20.58 10.04
CA ASP A 62 -8.55 20.40 11.39
C ASP A 62 -7.48 20.05 12.41
N SER A 63 -6.44 19.28 12.05
CA SER A 63 -5.33 18.99 12.95
C SER A 63 -4.59 20.25 13.36
N LYS A 64 -4.30 21.14 12.42
CA LYS A 64 -3.66 22.44 12.68
C LYS A 64 -4.54 23.34 13.55
N LYS A 65 -5.83 23.47 13.20
CA LYS A 65 -6.80 24.32 13.91
C LYS A 65 -6.98 23.91 15.37
N ASN A 66 -6.97 22.61 15.66
CA ASN A 66 -7.26 22.07 16.98
C ASN A 66 -6.01 21.61 17.73
N ASN A 67 -4.82 21.82 17.17
CA ASN A 67 -3.54 21.33 17.71
C ASN A 67 -3.55 19.81 17.97
N TRP A 68 -4.07 19.05 17.01
CA TRP A 68 -4.09 17.58 17.06
C TRP A 68 -2.89 16.99 16.34
N ILE A 69 -2.49 15.79 16.74
CA ILE A 69 -1.47 15.02 16.04
C ILE A 69 -2.09 14.43 14.77
N LEU A 70 -1.58 14.84 13.62
CA LEU A 70 -1.92 14.18 12.35
C LEU A 70 -1.03 12.93 12.19
N ILE A 71 -1.64 11.78 11.93
CA ILE A 71 -0.93 10.53 11.58
C ILE A 71 -1.41 10.11 10.19
N SER A 72 -0.56 10.25 9.18
CA SER A 72 -0.80 9.82 7.79
C SER A 72 0.21 8.75 7.40
N ASP A 73 -0.20 7.84 6.52
CA ASP A 73 0.68 6.82 5.91
C ASP A 73 1.51 7.36 4.73
N SER A 74 1.42 8.66 4.48
CA SER A 74 2.16 9.36 3.43
C SER A 74 3.03 10.46 4.03
N THR A 75 4.14 10.79 3.35
CA THR A 75 5.03 11.89 3.71
C THR A 75 5.03 12.92 2.60
N TRP A 76 5.19 14.21 2.99
CA TRP A 76 5.35 15.32 2.07
C TRP A 76 6.33 16.34 2.64
N GLU A 77 6.49 17.47 2.01
CA GLU A 77 7.40 18.51 2.50
C GLU A 77 7.00 19.00 3.90
N TYR A 78 7.95 18.99 4.83
CA TYR A 78 7.74 19.33 6.25
C TYR A 78 6.78 18.42 7.03
N TYR A 79 6.51 17.18 6.52
CA TYR A 79 5.69 16.22 7.23
C TYR A 79 6.25 14.79 7.08
N ASP A 80 6.79 14.26 8.15
CA ASP A 80 7.52 12.99 8.14
C ASP A 80 6.91 11.88 9.05
N THR A 81 5.77 12.14 9.72
CA THR A 81 5.12 11.12 10.60
C THR A 81 4.77 9.82 9.85
N GLY A 82 4.63 9.87 8.53
CA GLY A 82 4.49 8.65 7.71
C GLY A 82 5.69 7.70 7.81
N LEU A 83 6.88 8.17 8.26
CA LEU A 83 8.03 7.30 8.53
C LEU A 83 7.77 6.36 9.70
N ASP A 84 7.11 6.81 10.77
CA ASP A 84 6.76 5.97 11.92
C ASP A 84 5.82 4.82 11.48
N VAL A 85 4.90 5.11 10.54
CA VAL A 85 4.04 4.09 9.94
C VAL A 85 4.88 3.10 9.11
N MET A 86 5.85 3.60 8.34
CA MET A 86 6.77 2.77 7.55
C MET A 86 7.64 1.89 8.44
N GLU A 87 8.11 2.37 9.59
CA GLU A 87 8.83 1.58 10.58
C GLU A 87 7.96 0.45 11.14
N GLY A 88 6.69 0.71 11.42
CA GLY A 88 5.74 -0.30 11.85
C GLY A 88 5.61 -1.48 10.86
N TYR A 89 5.71 -1.23 9.57
CA TYR A 89 5.69 -2.30 8.55
C TYR A 89 6.92 -3.23 8.60
N LEU A 90 8.06 -2.78 9.15
CA LEU A 90 9.28 -3.60 9.24
C LEU A 90 9.07 -4.86 10.07
N ILE A 91 8.16 -4.84 11.04
CA ILE A 91 7.82 -6.03 11.85
C ILE A 91 7.29 -7.15 10.94
N SER A 92 6.37 -6.82 10.05
CA SER A 92 5.73 -7.81 9.16
C SER A 92 6.72 -8.48 8.22
N ILE A 93 7.59 -7.71 7.56
CA ILE A 93 8.59 -8.27 6.65
C ILE A 93 9.69 -9.03 7.40
N SER A 94 10.07 -8.56 8.59
CA SER A 94 11.03 -9.29 9.43
C SER A 94 10.53 -10.67 9.79
N GLN A 95 9.28 -10.76 10.25
CA GLN A 95 8.65 -12.04 10.59
C GLN A 95 8.47 -12.94 9.37
N ALA A 96 8.11 -12.38 8.21
CA ALA A 96 7.98 -13.12 6.96
C ALA A 96 9.32 -13.77 6.56
N LEU A 97 10.41 -12.99 6.55
CA LEU A 97 11.74 -13.51 6.17
C LEU A 97 12.27 -14.56 7.15
N GLN A 98 11.95 -14.47 8.43
CA GLN A 98 12.32 -15.49 9.42
C GLN A 98 11.65 -16.84 9.18
N LYS A 99 10.46 -16.87 8.57
CA LYS A 99 9.71 -18.10 8.27
C LYS A 99 10.08 -18.71 6.92
N ILE A 100 10.78 -18.02 6.06
CA ILE A 100 11.17 -18.50 4.74
C ILE A 100 12.42 -19.36 4.86
N LYS A 101 12.37 -20.61 4.36
CA LYS A 101 13.50 -21.55 4.40
C LYS A 101 14.61 -21.22 3.41
N LYS A 102 14.26 -20.65 2.25
CA LYS A 102 15.22 -20.26 1.19
C LYS A 102 14.93 -18.81 0.79
N ASN A 103 15.97 -18.02 0.63
CA ASN A 103 15.83 -16.62 0.23
C ASN A 103 15.09 -16.49 -1.11
N PRO A 104 14.17 -15.51 -1.25
CA PRO A 104 13.50 -15.24 -2.51
C PRO A 104 14.51 -14.72 -3.54
N THR A 105 14.30 -15.08 -4.80
CA THR A 105 15.01 -14.51 -5.95
C THR A 105 14.28 -13.30 -6.52
N HIS A 106 12.95 -13.28 -6.35
CA HIS A 106 12.07 -12.21 -6.82
C HIS A 106 11.09 -11.84 -5.72
N ILE A 107 10.86 -10.55 -5.52
CA ILE A 107 9.96 -10.00 -4.49
C ILE A 107 8.99 -9.05 -5.18
N PHE A 108 7.69 -9.32 -5.06
CA PHE A 108 6.61 -8.53 -5.65
C PHE A 108 5.89 -7.76 -4.55
N LEU A 109 5.96 -6.44 -4.61
CA LEU A 109 5.41 -5.54 -3.59
C LEU A 109 4.36 -4.63 -4.22
N GLN A 110 3.12 -4.76 -3.79
CA GLN A 110 2.05 -3.86 -4.19
C GLN A 110 2.23 -2.49 -3.55
N ALA A 111 1.90 -1.43 -4.30
CA ALA A 111 2.03 -0.06 -3.86
C ALA A 111 0.82 0.81 -4.22
N GLY A 112 0.34 1.57 -3.25
CA GLY A 112 -0.43 2.79 -3.42
C GLY A 112 0.50 3.99 -3.28
N VAL A 113 0.48 4.73 -2.16
CA VAL A 113 1.47 5.80 -1.89
C VAL A 113 2.91 5.27 -1.74
N GLY A 114 3.08 3.96 -1.54
CA GLY A 114 4.36 3.28 -1.55
C GLY A 114 4.96 2.95 -0.18
N GLY A 115 4.40 3.39 0.94
CA GLY A 115 5.01 3.23 2.28
C GLY A 115 5.33 1.77 2.63
N LEU A 116 4.36 0.84 2.48
CA LEU A 116 4.58 -0.58 2.74
C LEU A 116 5.66 -1.16 1.81
N ALA A 117 5.56 -0.87 0.51
CA ALA A 117 6.53 -1.38 -0.48
C ALA A 117 7.94 -0.88 -0.20
N ALA A 118 8.10 0.40 0.15
CA ALA A 118 9.39 1.01 0.48
C ALA A 118 10.01 0.39 1.74
N SER A 119 9.21 0.19 2.80
CA SER A 119 9.67 -0.46 4.04
C SER A 119 10.15 -1.88 3.78
N PHE A 120 9.37 -2.65 3.03
CA PHE A 120 9.71 -4.04 2.70
C PHE A 120 10.95 -4.12 1.80
N ALA A 121 11.03 -3.27 0.77
CA ALA A 121 12.19 -3.22 -0.12
C ALA A 121 13.47 -2.86 0.64
N ALA A 122 13.44 -1.83 1.47
CA ALA A 122 14.59 -1.40 2.27
C ALA A 122 15.05 -2.50 3.25
N TYR A 123 14.11 -3.17 3.93
CA TYR A 123 14.43 -4.27 4.83
C TYR A 123 15.04 -5.46 4.09
N CYS A 124 14.45 -5.83 2.93
CA CYS A 124 15.00 -6.90 2.09
C CYS A 124 16.40 -6.58 1.59
N ARG A 125 16.66 -5.33 1.17
CA ARG A 125 18.03 -4.90 0.81
C ARG A 125 19.01 -5.01 1.97
N LYS A 126 18.60 -4.59 3.16
CA LYS A 126 19.45 -4.72 4.37
C LYS A 126 19.77 -6.17 4.72
N LYS A 127 18.83 -7.10 4.54
CA LYS A 127 18.99 -8.51 4.95
C LYS A 127 19.52 -9.43 3.84
N LEU A 128 19.16 -9.19 2.59
CA LEU A 128 19.44 -10.07 1.45
C LEU A 128 20.39 -9.44 0.42
N GLY A 129 20.80 -8.19 0.62
CA GLY A 129 21.59 -7.44 -0.34
C GLY A 129 20.83 -7.18 -1.65
N TYR A 130 21.56 -7.12 -2.75
CA TYR A 130 21.00 -6.81 -4.07
C TYR A 130 20.68 -8.07 -4.91
N SER A 131 20.84 -9.26 -4.33
CA SER A 131 20.55 -10.52 -5.02
C SER A 131 19.09 -10.65 -5.49
N PRO A 132 18.04 -10.38 -4.66
CA PRO A 132 16.67 -10.49 -5.14
C PRO A 132 16.29 -9.33 -6.06
N ILE A 133 15.54 -9.64 -7.12
CA ILE A 133 14.89 -8.64 -7.97
C ILE A 133 13.63 -8.15 -7.24
N ILE A 134 13.54 -6.86 -6.93
CA ILE A 134 12.38 -6.25 -6.27
C ILE A 134 11.54 -5.52 -7.31
N ILE A 135 10.28 -5.94 -7.43
CA ILE A 135 9.32 -5.46 -8.42
C ILE A 135 8.16 -4.79 -7.69
N ILE A 136 7.94 -3.51 -7.98
CA ILE A 136 6.83 -2.73 -7.44
C ILE A 136 5.64 -2.86 -8.37
N VAL A 137 4.45 -3.07 -7.80
CA VAL A 137 3.24 -3.34 -8.57
C VAL A 137 2.17 -2.31 -8.24
N GLU A 138 1.68 -1.62 -9.27
CA GLU A 138 0.68 -0.56 -9.16
C GLU A 138 -0.54 -0.82 -10.07
N PRO A 139 -1.72 -0.24 -9.76
CA PRO A 139 -2.83 -0.22 -10.71
C PRO A 139 -2.48 0.60 -11.96
N SER A 140 -2.90 0.15 -13.13
CA SER A 140 -2.72 0.91 -14.37
C SER A 140 -3.42 2.27 -14.38
N PHE A 141 -4.43 2.45 -13.52
CA PHE A 141 -5.14 3.72 -13.34
C PHE A 141 -4.50 4.64 -12.30
N ALA A 142 -3.54 4.14 -11.53
CA ALA A 142 -2.86 4.90 -10.48
C ALA A 142 -1.36 4.52 -10.37
N PRO A 143 -0.56 4.61 -11.46
CA PRO A 143 0.85 4.24 -11.46
C PRO A 143 1.74 5.41 -11.01
N CYS A 144 1.46 5.99 -9.83
CA CYS A 144 2.08 7.24 -9.40
C CYS A 144 3.59 7.09 -9.11
N LEU A 145 4.03 5.97 -8.57
CA LEU A 145 5.45 5.69 -8.33
C LEU A 145 6.19 5.45 -9.65
N GLN A 146 5.64 4.64 -10.56
CA GLN A 146 6.24 4.39 -11.87
C GLN A 146 6.44 5.70 -12.65
N HIS A 147 5.43 6.56 -12.69
CA HIS A 147 5.52 7.86 -13.35
C HIS A 147 6.53 8.78 -12.66
N SER A 148 6.56 8.78 -11.34
CA SER A 148 7.53 9.57 -10.57
C SER A 148 8.96 9.14 -10.82
N ILE A 149 9.23 7.83 -10.90
CA ILE A 149 10.56 7.30 -11.25
C ILE A 149 10.97 7.72 -12.65
N LEU A 150 10.07 7.65 -13.64
CA LEU A 150 10.35 8.07 -15.01
C LEU A 150 10.64 9.58 -15.12
N LYS A 151 9.98 10.40 -14.29
CA LYS A 151 10.23 11.85 -14.26
C LYS A 151 11.38 12.28 -13.35
N GLY A 152 11.83 11.42 -12.43
CA GLY A 152 12.84 11.75 -11.43
C GLY A 152 12.33 12.56 -10.23
N GLU A 153 11.02 12.80 -10.13
CA GLU A 153 10.37 13.57 -9.05
C GLU A 153 8.98 13.04 -8.72
N PRO A 154 8.49 13.22 -7.47
CA PRO A 154 7.12 12.88 -7.11
C PRO A 154 6.11 13.58 -8.03
N THR A 155 5.26 12.79 -8.69
CA THR A 155 4.38 13.28 -9.75
C THR A 155 2.94 12.84 -9.53
N LEU A 156 2.00 13.77 -9.69
CA LEU A 156 0.57 13.50 -9.72
C LEU A 156 0.19 12.82 -11.05
N VAL A 157 -0.51 11.70 -10.97
CA VAL A 157 -1.08 11.03 -12.14
C VAL A 157 -2.59 11.25 -12.21
N GLN A 158 -3.13 11.27 -13.42
CA GLN A 158 -4.55 11.34 -13.70
C GLN A 158 -5.07 9.95 -14.09
N GLY A 159 -6.33 9.67 -13.79
CA GLY A 159 -6.98 8.43 -14.18
C GLY A 159 -8.27 8.17 -13.40
N PRO A 160 -9.12 7.26 -13.90
CA PRO A 160 -10.31 6.84 -13.17
C PRO A 160 -9.94 6.09 -11.88
N ALA A 161 -10.92 5.89 -11.01
CA ALA A 161 -10.75 5.07 -9.82
C ALA A 161 -10.46 3.61 -10.21
N SER A 162 -9.52 2.98 -9.49
CA SER A 162 -9.22 1.56 -9.62
C SER A 162 -10.02 0.72 -8.61
N ASN A 163 -10.42 -0.48 -9.02
CA ASN A 163 -11.02 -1.46 -8.11
C ASN A 163 -10.03 -2.00 -7.07
N MET A 164 -8.73 -1.79 -7.27
CA MET A 164 -7.69 -2.01 -6.27
C MET A 164 -7.62 -0.82 -5.31
N GLY A 165 -8.70 -0.55 -4.58
CA GLY A 165 -8.93 0.69 -3.82
C GLY A 165 -7.86 1.03 -2.77
N ARG A 166 -7.11 0.03 -2.25
CA ARG A 166 -5.98 0.30 -1.32
C ARG A 166 -4.72 0.79 -2.04
N LEU A 167 -4.69 0.63 -3.36
CA LEU A 167 -3.56 1.03 -4.21
C LEU A 167 -3.92 2.20 -5.13
N ASP A 168 -5.18 2.69 -5.10
CA ASP A 168 -5.65 3.78 -5.95
C ASP A 168 -5.19 5.14 -5.42
N CYS A 169 -3.89 5.38 -5.48
CA CYS A 169 -3.24 6.60 -5.02
C CYS A 169 -2.66 7.36 -6.22
N LYS A 170 -3.02 8.62 -6.36
CA LYS A 170 -2.60 9.43 -7.51
C LYS A 170 -1.28 10.17 -7.29
N TYR A 171 -0.83 10.28 -6.05
CA TYR A 171 0.43 10.92 -5.69
C TYR A 171 1.21 10.05 -4.70
N PRO A 172 2.52 9.86 -4.87
CA PRO A 172 3.30 9.00 -4.00
C PRO A 172 3.69 9.69 -2.69
N SER A 173 3.93 8.91 -1.65
CA SER A 173 4.65 9.37 -0.47
C SER A 173 6.08 9.77 -0.86
N ARG A 174 6.52 10.95 -0.45
CA ARG A 174 7.84 11.49 -0.78
C ARG A 174 8.97 10.55 -0.37
N GLN A 175 8.94 10.04 0.86
CA GLN A 175 9.97 9.12 1.36
C GLN A 175 9.90 7.75 0.68
N ALA A 176 8.70 7.28 0.35
CA ALA A 176 8.55 6.04 -0.42
C ALA A 176 9.18 6.18 -1.81
N PHE A 177 8.97 7.29 -2.51
CA PHE A 177 9.62 7.57 -3.79
C PHE A 177 11.15 7.54 -3.67
N TYR A 178 11.74 8.26 -2.71
CA TYR A 178 13.20 8.27 -2.53
C TYR A 178 13.77 6.90 -2.13
N SER A 179 13.06 6.15 -1.32
CA SER A 179 13.47 4.79 -0.95
C SER A 179 13.42 3.84 -2.14
N LEU A 180 12.29 3.82 -2.86
CA LEU A 180 12.05 2.90 -3.97
C LEU A 180 12.90 3.22 -5.20
N SER A 181 13.26 4.48 -5.44
CA SER A 181 14.20 4.86 -6.51
C SER A 181 15.59 4.20 -6.36
N ARG A 182 15.96 3.79 -5.13
CA ARG A 182 17.25 3.17 -4.81
C ARG A 182 17.14 1.66 -4.53
N THR A 183 15.97 1.18 -4.16
CA THR A 183 15.80 -0.20 -3.68
C THR A 183 15.04 -1.10 -4.65
N ALA A 184 14.17 -0.56 -5.48
CA ALA A 184 13.43 -1.32 -6.49
C ALA A 184 14.26 -1.55 -7.76
N ASN A 185 14.00 -2.65 -8.46
CA ASN A 185 14.59 -2.94 -9.77
C ASN A 185 13.64 -2.63 -10.91
N ALA A 186 12.32 -2.75 -10.67
CA ALA A 186 11.32 -2.55 -11.71
C ALA A 186 9.97 -2.10 -11.12
N PHE A 187 9.17 -1.47 -11.98
CA PHE A 187 7.80 -1.06 -11.72
C PHE A 187 6.89 -1.68 -12.79
N VAL A 188 5.80 -2.31 -12.36
CA VAL A 188 4.87 -3.02 -13.24
C VAL A 188 3.45 -2.60 -12.93
N SER A 189 2.71 -2.18 -13.95
CA SER A 189 1.29 -1.88 -13.82
C SER A 189 0.43 -3.08 -14.19
N ILE A 190 -0.64 -3.29 -13.43
CA ILE A 190 -1.68 -4.29 -13.71
C ILE A 190 -3.05 -3.61 -13.84
N THR A 191 -3.91 -4.16 -14.68
CA THR A 191 -5.27 -3.68 -14.86
C THR A 191 -6.23 -4.27 -13.83
N ASP A 192 -7.36 -3.60 -13.58
CA ASP A 192 -8.43 -4.12 -12.72
C ASP A 192 -8.95 -5.48 -13.20
N LYS A 193 -9.00 -5.69 -14.52
CA LYS A 193 -9.40 -6.98 -15.11
C LYS A 193 -8.41 -8.10 -14.79
N GLU A 194 -7.11 -7.81 -14.85
CA GLU A 194 -6.05 -8.77 -14.47
C GLU A 194 -6.14 -9.08 -12.97
N SER A 195 -6.30 -8.05 -12.14
CA SER A 195 -6.45 -8.18 -10.68
C SER A 195 -7.67 -9.03 -10.31
N LEU A 196 -8.85 -8.75 -10.88
CA LEU A 196 -10.05 -9.55 -10.65
C LEU A 196 -9.85 -11.03 -11.01
N LYS A 197 -9.26 -11.32 -12.18
CA LYS A 197 -8.96 -12.69 -12.60
C LYS A 197 -8.00 -13.40 -11.64
N GLY A 198 -6.98 -12.69 -11.16
CA GLY A 198 -6.03 -13.22 -10.20
C GLY A 198 -6.66 -13.52 -8.84
N THR A 199 -7.49 -12.61 -8.34
CA THR A 199 -8.23 -12.79 -7.09
C THR A 199 -9.18 -14.01 -7.16
N LEU A 200 -9.94 -14.14 -8.25
CA LEU A 200 -10.82 -15.31 -8.47
C LEU A 200 -10.04 -16.63 -8.60
N PHE A 201 -8.85 -16.59 -9.21
CA PHE A 201 -7.97 -17.77 -9.29
C PHE A 201 -7.49 -18.21 -7.91
N LEU A 202 -7.14 -17.28 -7.03
CA LEU A 202 -6.71 -17.55 -5.66
C LEU A 202 -7.89 -18.02 -4.79
N SER A 203 -9.06 -17.38 -4.90
CA SER A 203 -10.27 -17.76 -4.17
C SER A 203 -10.70 -19.19 -4.44
N LYS A 204 -10.62 -19.66 -5.71
CA LYS A 204 -10.87 -21.08 -6.07
C LYS A 204 -9.90 -22.07 -5.41
N ARG A 205 -8.82 -21.59 -4.80
CA ARG A 205 -7.82 -22.37 -4.05
C ARG A 205 -7.86 -22.13 -2.54
N GLY A 206 -8.95 -21.52 -2.06
CA GLY A 206 -9.16 -21.23 -0.63
C GLY A 206 -8.42 -19.98 -0.12
N ILE A 207 -7.79 -19.20 -1.00
CA ILE A 207 -7.08 -17.96 -0.62
C ILE A 207 -7.99 -16.78 -0.96
N ASN A 208 -8.74 -16.31 0.06
CA ASN A 208 -9.69 -15.20 -0.08
C ASN A 208 -9.03 -13.88 0.35
N ILE A 209 -8.66 -13.08 -0.64
CA ILE A 209 -7.96 -11.80 -0.47
C ILE A 209 -8.58 -10.74 -1.37
N SER A 210 -8.31 -9.46 -1.07
CA SER A 210 -8.76 -8.35 -1.89
C SER A 210 -8.00 -8.27 -3.23
N GLN A 211 -8.56 -7.52 -4.18
CA GLN A 211 -7.88 -7.23 -5.46
C GLN A 211 -6.55 -6.49 -5.24
N SER A 212 -6.50 -5.57 -4.29
CA SER A 212 -5.28 -4.86 -3.91
C SER A 212 -4.21 -5.82 -3.39
N SER A 213 -4.60 -6.74 -2.53
CA SER A 213 -3.69 -7.72 -1.93
C SER A 213 -3.15 -8.74 -2.94
N SER A 214 -3.93 -9.04 -3.99
CA SER A 214 -3.52 -10.00 -5.04
C SER A 214 -2.52 -9.44 -6.05
N ALA A 215 -2.29 -8.12 -6.06
CA ALA A 215 -1.58 -7.42 -7.13
C ALA A 215 -0.17 -7.98 -7.40
N GLY A 216 0.61 -8.26 -6.36
CA GLY A 216 1.95 -8.87 -6.51
C GLY A 216 1.92 -10.22 -7.21
N PHE A 217 0.98 -11.09 -6.85
CA PHE A 217 0.79 -12.38 -7.50
C PHE A 217 0.33 -12.25 -8.96
N VAL A 218 -0.55 -11.29 -9.23
CA VAL A 218 -1.03 -11.01 -10.60
C VAL A 218 0.11 -10.55 -11.49
N ALA A 219 0.97 -9.65 -11.00
CA ALA A 219 2.16 -9.22 -11.71
C ALA A 219 3.11 -10.39 -12.00
N LEU A 220 3.38 -11.26 -11.02
CA LEU A 220 4.17 -12.47 -11.23
C LEU A 220 3.60 -13.31 -12.39
N LYS A 221 2.30 -13.61 -12.38
CA LYS A 221 1.66 -14.36 -13.47
C LYS A 221 1.78 -13.68 -14.84
N LYS A 222 1.65 -12.35 -14.86
CA LYS A 222 1.78 -11.53 -16.06
C LYS A 222 3.19 -11.65 -16.65
N LEU A 223 4.21 -11.53 -15.80
CA LEU A 223 5.61 -11.57 -16.22
C LEU A 223 6.05 -12.98 -16.66
N ILE A 224 5.61 -14.02 -15.98
CA ILE A 224 5.83 -15.42 -16.43
C ILE A 224 5.27 -15.62 -17.85
N LYS A 225 4.04 -15.14 -18.10
CA LYS A 225 3.42 -15.27 -19.43
C LYS A 225 4.19 -14.52 -20.51
N ARG A 226 4.89 -13.44 -20.14
CA ARG A 226 5.68 -12.60 -21.07
C ARG A 226 7.12 -13.06 -21.24
N GLY A 227 7.61 -13.96 -20.36
CA GLY A 227 9.02 -14.36 -20.33
C GLY A 227 9.96 -13.26 -19.80
N ASP A 228 9.47 -12.35 -18.99
CA ASP A 228 10.22 -11.20 -18.46
C ASP A 228 10.97 -11.54 -17.15
N PHE A 229 12.03 -10.76 -16.86
CA PHE A 229 12.77 -10.79 -15.58
C PHE A 229 13.43 -12.12 -15.20
N LEU A 230 13.86 -12.90 -16.17
CA LEU A 230 14.55 -14.17 -15.95
C LEU A 230 13.79 -15.13 -15.01
N LEU A 231 12.46 -15.12 -15.11
CA LEU A 231 11.61 -16.03 -14.34
C LEU A 231 11.70 -17.44 -14.95
N ASP A 232 12.26 -18.38 -14.18
CA ASP A 232 12.53 -19.76 -14.58
C ASP A 232 12.10 -20.77 -13.50
N SER A 233 12.49 -22.03 -13.64
CA SER A 233 12.21 -23.10 -12.68
C SER A 233 12.87 -22.91 -11.32
N GLU A 234 13.96 -22.13 -11.22
CA GLU A 234 14.69 -21.86 -9.98
C GLU A 234 14.13 -20.62 -9.27
N THR A 235 13.15 -19.93 -9.86
CA THR A 235 12.54 -18.73 -9.30
C THR A 235 11.81 -19.03 -8.00
N ARG A 236 12.17 -18.32 -6.95
CA ARG A 236 11.47 -18.29 -5.66
C ARG A 236 10.85 -16.92 -5.48
N ALA A 237 9.59 -16.80 -5.88
CA ALA A 237 8.86 -15.53 -5.80
C ALA A 237 8.22 -15.35 -4.43
N LEU A 238 8.47 -14.19 -3.81
CA LEU A 238 7.76 -13.72 -2.62
C LEU A 238 6.67 -12.73 -3.04
N CYS A 239 5.41 -13.07 -2.79
CA CYS A 239 4.27 -12.18 -2.95
C CYS A 239 3.64 -11.93 -1.57
N ILE A 240 3.26 -10.69 -1.30
CA ILE A 240 2.70 -10.28 -0.01
C ILE A 240 1.17 -10.17 -0.12
N PHE A 241 0.46 -10.90 0.72
CA PHE A 241 -1.00 -10.79 0.87
C PHE A 241 -1.30 -10.01 2.16
N SER A 242 -1.49 -8.71 2.04
CA SER A 242 -1.58 -7.78 3.17
C SER A 242 -2.99 -7.64 3.77
N GLU A 243 -4.02 -8.11 3.07
CA GLU A 243 -5.40 -8.09 3.59
C GLU A 243 -6.24 -9.23 3.00
N GLY A 244 -7.23 -9.67 3.77
CA GLY A 244 -8.24 -10.61 3.33
C GLY A 244 -9.29 -10.00 2.39
N ASP A 245 -10.32 -10.79 2.05
CA ASP A 245 -11.49 -10.27 1.31
C ASP A 245 -12.31 -9.36 2.24
N VAL A 246 -12.45 -8.11 1.85
CA VAL A 246 -13.16 -7.05 2.60
C VAL A 246 -14.60 -6.83 2.11
N ARG A 247 -15.17 -7.79 1.36
CA ARG A 247 -16.55 -7.73 0.87
C ARG A 247 -17.58 -7.83 1.98
#